data_83a07049bab10afeedbca14e3c3a873b
#
_entry.id   83a07049bab10afeedbca14e3c3a873b
#
_cell.length_a   1.000
_cell.length_b   1.000
_cell.length_c   1.000
_cell.angle_alpha   90.00
_cell.angle_beta   90.00
_cell.angle_gamma   90.00
#
_symmetry.space_group_name_H-M   'P 1'
#
loop_
_entity.id
_entity.type
_entity.pdbx_description
1 polymer ?
#
loop_
_entity_poly.entity_id
_entity_poly.type
_entity_poly.pdbx_seq_one_letter_code
_entity_poly.pdbx_strand_id
1 'polypeptide(L)'
;MQTLLPQCAVGIDEITAKINESGKKTVFLGDGVPVFADYLKENLQVPYLFAPAHCNKQRAACVAVLGGILYQQGKAEDAAAHKPDYLRLSQAERERQEKSRDFRI
;
A
#
# COMPACT_ATOMS: atom_id res chain seq x y z
N MET A 1 3.52 9.19 14.45
CA MET A 1 3.54 8.14 13.39
C MET A 1 4.64 8.47 12.39
N GLN A 2 5.48 7.52 12.10
CA GLN A 2 6.61 7.70 11.18
C GLN A 2 6.41 6.81 9.94
N THR A 3 6.52 7.39 8.75
CA THR A 3 6.44 6.65 7.49
C THR A 3 7.85 6.15 7.14
N LEU A 4 8.02 4.82 7.09
CA LEU A 4 9.31 4.20 6.73
C LEU A 4 9.43 4.00 5.21
N LEU A 5 8.32 3.72 4.55
CA LEU A 5 8.25 3.58 3.11
C LEU A 5 7.07 4.40 2.59
N PRO A 6 7.28 5.30 1.62
CA PRO A 6 6.18 6.06 1.03
C PRO A 6 5.14 5.15 0.37
N GLN A 7 3.95 5.68 0.15
CA GLN A 7 2.93 4.97 -0.60
C GLN A 7 3.49 4.53 -1.96
N CYS A 8 3.32 3.26 -2.29
CA CYS A 8 3.83 2.69 -3.53
C CYS A 8 3.05 1.43 -3.92
N ALA A 9 3.16 1.05 -5.17
CA ALA A 9 2.65 -0.21 -5.69
C ALA A 9 3.85 -1.09 -6.04
N VAL A 10 4.11 -2.10 -5.21
CA VAL A 10 5.24 -3.03 -5.37
C VAL A 10 4.76 -4.47 -5.29
N GLY A 11 5.57 -5.40 -5.77
CA GLY A 11 5.28 -6.82 -5.63
C GLY A 11 5.34 -7.27 -4.17
N ILE A 12 4.57 -8.29 -3.82
CA ILE A 12 4.55 -8.84 -2.46
C ILE A 12 5.92 -9.40 -2.05
N ASP A 13 6.68 -9.90 -2.99
CA ASP A 13 8.04 -10.40 -2.78
C ASP A 13 8.99 -9.27 -2.35
N GLU A 14 8.90 -8.10 -2.95
CA GLU A 14 9.73 -6.95 -2.60
C GLU A 14 9.44 -6.44 -1.19
N ILE A 15 8.18 -6.29 -0.84
CA ILE A 15 7.81 -5.80 0.50
C ILE A 15 8.16 -6.81 1.58
N THR A 16 8.00 -8.11 1.30
CA THR A 16 8.38 -9.17 2.21
C THR A 16 9.88 -9.17 2.48
N ALA A 17 10.69 -8.99 1.44
CA ALA A 17 12.14 -8.90 1.58
C ALA A 17 12.55 -7.71 2.45
N LYS A 18 11.95 -6.55 2.26
CA LYS A 18 12.22 -5.36 3.07
C LYS A 18 11.84 -5.54 4.54
N ILE A 19 10.71 -6.18 4.81
CA ILE A 19 10.25 -6.47 6.17
C ILE A 19 11.21 -7.44 6.86
N ASN A 20 11.61 -8.50 6.19
CA ASN A 20 12.58 -9.46 6.73
C ASN A 20 13.93 -8.79 7.01
N GLU A 21 14.38 -7.91 6.13
CA GLU A 21 15.61 -7.14 6.31
C GLU A 21 15.54 -6.22 7.53
N SER A 22 14.38 -5.64 7.82
CA SER A 22 14.19 -4.77 8.99
C SER A 22 14.30 -5.51 10.32
N GLY A 23 13.97 -6.81 10.34
CA GLY A 23 13.98 -7.64 11.54
C GLY A 23 12.92 -7.29 12.59
N LYS A 24 11.97 -6.42 12.28
CA LYS A 24 10.98 -5.90 13.24
C LYS A 24 9.66 -6.65 13.15
N LYS A 25 9.01 -6.83 14.31
CA LYS A 25 7.65 -7.35 14.37
C LYS A 25 6.71 -6.46 13.56
N THR A 26 5.89 -7.07 12.72
CA THR A 26 5.05 -6.37 11.76
C THR A 26 3.57 -6.76 11.93
N VAL A 27 2.70 -5.79 11.83
CA VAL A 27 1.25 -5.99 11.80
C VAL A 27 0.73 -5.66 10.41
N PHE A 28 -0.01 -6.59 9.82
CA PHE A 28 -0.60 -6.41 8.50
C PHE A 28 -2.07 -6.08 8.60
N LEU A 29 -2.52 -5.12 7.81
CA LEU A 29 -3.91 -4.76 7.68
C LEU A 29 -4.21 -4.29 6.26
N GLY A 30 -5.48 -4.30 5.88
CA GLY A 30 -5.93 -3.87 4.57
C GLY A 30 -6.62 -4.98 3.78
N ASP A 31 -7.22 -4.63 2.67
CA ASP A 31 -8.01 -5.56 1.85
C ASP A 31 -7.16 -6.60 1.10
N GLY A 32 -5.87 -6.35 0.95
CA GLY A 32 -4.93 -7.31 0.37
C GLY A 32 -4.53 -8.44 1.32
N VAL A 33 -4.76 -8.30 2.63
CA VAL A 33 -4.35 -9.30 3.61
C VAL A 33 -4.94 -10.70 3.34
N PRO A 34 -6.25 -10.87 3.08
CA PRO A 34 -6.78 -12.20 2.79
C PRO A 34 -6.17 -12.84 1.55
N VAL A 35 -5.78 -12.03 0.57
CA VAL A 35 -5.20 -12.52 -0.69
C VAL A 35 -3.77 -13.02 -0.49
N PHE A 36 -2.96 -12.32 0.31
CA PHE A 36 -1.54 -12.60 0.47
C PHE A 36 -1.17 -13.27 1.79
N ALA A 37 -2.15 -13.61 2.63
CA ALA A 37 -1.89 -14.18 3.95
C ALA A 37 -1.02 -15.44 3.89
N ASP A 38 -1.32 -16.36 2.98
CA ASP A 38 -0.57 -17.62 2.86
C ASP A 38 0.87 -17.37 2.41
N TYR A 39 1.08 -16.47 1.44
CA TYR A 39 2.42 -16.09 1.00
C TYR A 39 3.22 -15.50 2.15
N LEU A 40 2.62 -14.59 2.93
CA LEU A 40 3.29 -13.96 4.07
C LEU A 40 3.66 -14.98 5.15
N LYS A 41 2.77 -15.92 5.45
CA LYS A 41 3.04 -17.00 6.41
C LYS A 41 4.23 -17.87 6.00
N GLU A 42 4.39 -18.13 4.71
CA GLU A 42 5.46 -18.97 4.19
C GLU A 42 6.81 -18.25 4.08
N ASN A 43 6.79 -16.95 3.81
CA ASN A 43 8.00 -16.20 3.43
C ASN A 43 8.51 -15.22 4.50
N LEU A 44 7.70 -14.88 5.50
CA LEU A 44 8.15 -13.98 6.57
C LEU A 44 9.07 -14.70 7.55
N GLN A 45 10.16 -14.04 7.89
CA GLN A 45 11.15 -14.51 8.86
C GLN A 45 11.11 -13.73 10.17
N VAL A 46 10.23 -12.73 10.28
CA VAL A 46 10.06 -11.89 11.46
C VAL A 46 8.74 -12.23 12.14
N PRO A 47 8.58 -11.96 13.46
CA PRO A 47 7.28 -12.06 14.11
C PRO A 47 6.25 -11.15 13.44
N TYR A 48 5.07 -11.68 13.20
CA TYR A 48 4.01 -10.93 12.54
C TYR A 48 2.64 -11.22 13.15
N LEU A 49 1.71 -10.29 12.96
CA LEU A 49 0.31 -10.43 13.31
C LEU A 49 -0.55 -9.91 12.17
N PHE A 50 -1.70 -10.51 11.99
CA PHE A 50 -2.76 -9.95 11.15
C PHE A 50 -3.73 -9.18 12.03
N ALA A 51 -4.05 -7.95 11.65
CA ALA A 51 -5.08 -7.18 12.34
C ALA A 51 -6.43 -7.88 12.23
N PRO A 52 -7.38 -7.62 13.16
CA PRO A 52 -8.71 -8.20 13.06
C PRO A 52 -9.35 -7.95 11.70
N ALA A 53 -10.20 -8.88 11.24
CA ALA A 53 -10.76 -8.84 9.88
C ALA A 53 -11.47 -7.53 9.53
N HIS A 54 -12.07 -6.84 10.51
CA HIS A 54 -12.73 -5.56 10.27
C HIS A 54 -11.74 -4.43 9.91
N CYS A 55 -10.45 -4.59 10.17
CA CYS A 55 -9.40 -3.65 9.78
C CYS A 55 -8.90 -3.88 8.34
N ASN A 56 -9.38 -4.92 7.66
CA ASN A 56 -8.98 -5.21 6.28
C ASN A 56 -9.76 -4.39 5.24
N LYS A 57 -10.76 -3.63 5.67
CA LYS A 57 -11.56 -2.79 4.79
C LYS A 57 -11.35 -1.32 5.10
N GLN A 58 -11.57 -0.48 4.10
CA GLN A 58 -11.50 0.96 4.25
C GLN A 58 -12.50 1.45 5.28
N ARG A 59 -12.07 2.40 6.11
CA ARG A 59 -12.91 2.99 7.16
C ARG A 59 -12.83 4.50 7.09
N ALA A 60 -13.97 5.14 6.84
CA ALA A 60 -14.05 6.60 6.74
C ALA A 60 -13.57 7.32 8.01
N ALA A 61 -13.84 6.74 9.18
CA ALA A 61 -13.37 7.31 10.45
C ALA A 61 -11.84 7.37 10.52
N CYS A 62 -11.13 6.37 10.00
CA CYS A 62 -9.67 6.37 9.95
C CYS A 62 -9.14 7.43 9.00
N VAL A 63 -9.79 7.64 7.87
CA VAL A 63 -9.45 8.70 6.92
C VAL A 63 -9.64 10.07 7.57
N ALA A 64 -10.73 10.26 8.30
CA ALA A 64 -11.01 11.52 9.01
C ALA A 64 -9.95 11.82 10.08
N VAL A 65 -9.55 10.83 10.87
CA VAL A 65 -8.50 10.99 11.89
C VAL A 65 -7.17 11.36 11.25
N LEU A 66 -6.76 10.65 10.21
CA LEU A 66 -5.52 10.96 9.49
C LEU A 66 -5.58 12.35 8.85
N GLY A 67 -6.72 12.72 8.28
CA GLY A 67 -6.93 14.03 7.70
C GLY A 67 -6.76 15.15 8.75
N GLY A 68 -7.28 14.95 9.96
CA GLY A 68 -7.08 15.89 11.07
C GLY A 68 -5.61 16.05 11.46
N ILE A 69 -4.86 14.95 11.52
CA ILE A 69 -3.43 14.96 11.81
C ILE A 69 -2.67 15.74 10.72
N LEU A 70 -2.96 15.46 9.46
CA LEU A 70 -2.30 16.14 8.33
C LEU A 70 -2.64 17.62 8.29
N TYR A 71 -3.88 18.00 8.61
CA TYR A 71 -4.28 19.41 8.72
C TYR A 71 -3.47 20.15 9.79
N GLN A 72 -3.30 19.54 10.96
CA GLN A 72 -2.50 20.15 12.04
C GLN A 72 -1.02 20.26 11.67
N GLN A 73 -0.52 19.40 10.80
CA GLN A 73 0.85 19.43 10.29
C GLN A 73 1.05 20.42 9.13
N GLY A 74 0.02 21.14 8.73
CA GLY A 74 0.08 22.08 7.60
C GLY A 74 0.13 21.40 6.23
N LYS A 75 -0.31 20.15 6.12
CA LYS A 75 -0.30 19.37 4.87
C LYS A 75 -1.65 19.36 4.15
N ALA A 76 -2.57 20.25 4.53
CA ALA A 76 -3.84 20.38 3.84
C ALA A 76 -3.65 21.11 2.50
N GLU A 77 -4.50 20.78 1.53
CA GLU A 77 -4.50 21.40 0.21
C GLU A 77 -5.92 21.83 -0.18
N ASP A 78 -6.03 22.75 -1.14
CA ASP A 78 -7.33 23.15 -1.66
C ASP A 78 -7.99 22.02 -2.45
N ALA A 79 -9.31 21.98 -2.42
CA ALA A 79 -10.09 21.00 -3.16
C ALA A 79 -9.78 21.04 -4.67
N ALA A 80 -9.50 22.23 -5.21
CA ALA A 80 -9.16 22.40 -6.63
C ALA A 80 -7.81 21.76 -7.01
N ALA A 81 -6.88 21.67 -6.06
CA ALA A 81 -5.56 21.06 -6.27
C ALA A 81 -5.57 19.55 -5.96
N HIS A 82 -6.61 19.06 -5.27
CA HIS A 82 -6.69 17.67 -4.84
C HIS A 82 -6.99 16.75 -6.03
N LYS A 83 -6.22 15.67 -6.10
CA LYS A 83 -6.42 14.61 -7.10
C LYS A 83 -6.02 13.26 -6.50
N PRO A 84 -6.58 12.15 -6.99
CA PRO A 84 -6.15 10.83 -6.54
C PRO A 84 -4.68 10.57 -6.85
N ASP A 85 -4.02 9.83 -5.96
CA ASP A 85 -2.66 9.35 -6.20
C ASP A 85 -2.74 7.98 -6.90
N TYR A 86 -2.54 7.99 -8.21
CA TYR A 86 -2.60 6.78 -9.03
C TYR A 86 -1.26 6.05 -8.99
N LEU A 87 -1.06 5.23 -7.97
CA LEU A 87 0.17 4.43 -7.80
C LEU A 87 0.29 3.32 -8.84
N ARG A 88 -0.83 2.90 -9.44
CA ARG A 88 -0.88 1.87 -10.46
C ARG A 88 -1.55 2.44 -11.71
N LEU A 89 -0.97 2.15 -12.87
CA LEU A 89 -1.54 2.54 -14.15
C LEU A 89 -2.92 1.90 -14.37
N SER A 90 -3.83 2.60 -15.04
CA SER A 90 -5.11 2.03 -15.46
C SER A 90 -4.88 0.82 -16.36
N GLN A 91 -5.89 -0.05 -16.46
CA GLN A 91 -5.80 -1.21 -17.35
C GLN A 91 -5.54 -0.79 -18.80
N ALA A 92 -6.21 0.26 -19.28
CA ALA A 92 -6.02 0.77 -20.63
C ALA A 92 -4.59 1.25 -20.90
N GLU A 93 -3.98 1.94 -19.94
CA GLU A 93 -2.59 2.40 -20.04
C GLU A 93 -1.61 1.24 -20.01
N ARG A 94 -1.84 0.24 -19.16
CA ARG A 94 -1.01 -0.97 -19.11
C ARG A 94 -1.05 -1.73 -20.42
N GLU A 95 -2.24 -1.93 -20.99
CA GLU A 95 -2.40 -2.59 -22.29
C GLU A 95 -1.71 -1.82 -23.41
N ARG A 96 -1.78 -0.50 -23.38
CA ARG A 96 -1.10 0.35 -24.36
C ARG A 96 0.42 0.18 -24.29
N GLN A 97 0.99 0.12 -23.09
CA GLN A 97 2.41 -0.10 -22.89
C GLN A 97 2.86 -1.49 -23.38
N GLU A 98 2.07 -2.52 -23.11
CA GLU A 98 2.34 -3.87 -23.59
C GLU A 98 2.35 -3.94 -25.12
N LYS A 99 1.36 -3.33 -25.77
CA LYS A 99 1.32 -3.24 -27.24
C LYS A 99 2.52 -2.51 -27.82
N SER A 100 2.97 -1.44 -27.17
CA SER A 100 4.17 -0.71 -27.59
C SER A 100 5.41 -1.57 -27.49
N ARG A 101 5.52 -2.45 -26.49
CA ARG A 101 6.63 -3.39 -26.36
C ARG A 101 6.62 -4.44 -27.47
N ASP A 102 5.45 -4.94 -27.84
CA ASP A 102 5.30 -5.94 -28.90
C ASP A 102 5.71 -5.41 -30.27
N PHE A 103 5.61 -4.09 -30.49
CA PHE A 103 6.05 -3.44 -31.73
C PHE A 103 7.53 -3.06 -31.78
N ARG A 104 8.28 -3.30 -30.71
CA ARG A 104 9.73 -3.01 -30.63
C ARG A 104 10.59 -4.24 -30.92
N ILE A 105 10.26 -4.97 -31.94
CA ILE A 105 11.07 -6.11 -32.35
C ILE A 105 12.29 -5.64 -33.15
#